data_413895c884ddfccd34cc193cb6e98685
#
_entry.id   413895c884ddfccd34cc193cb6e98685
#
_cell.length_a   1.000
_cell.length_b   1.000
_cell.length_c   1.000
_cell.angle_alpha   90.00
_cell.angle_beta   90.00
_cell.angle_gamma   90.00
#
_symmetry.space_group_name_H-M   'P 1'
#
loop_
_entity.id
_entity.type
_entity.pdbx_description
1 polymer ?
#
loop_
_entity_poly.entity_id
_entity_poly.type
_entity_poly.pdbx_seq_one_letter_code
_entity_poly.pdbx_strand_id
1 'polypeptide(L)'
;MTAHGCRSPSPDSHEWQGGLRPFPGLRTDGSGLQEDAPVPPAASDAPDDAAAPGRSDGGHGAAAGPSEDRAGRGAEAAVSGGRSVHPADRSDPRGGGRRRVAVVTDSAAAPPQGWLEDWEATGGFALVDMPVLIGGQLHTEDEADRLSTLVVALAEGRPVTTSRPAPGRLRAAYRGFEDVGFEAVVSVHLSGELSGTVGAARIARQDIGIPVRIVDTRSAGLAQGLGVRAALEAAASGEGIDDVARAATEAAERAQVLIQVRSLDTLRRGGRVNPTTAMVGTMLQIKPLLSLAEGKIVTVERPVSLPRAKQRFMALAGKALEHSEAQHPVLCVHHVADPHGAREIGEVLVDRHRPDAELVVSELPPVLSAHVGLGTKAAIVEGPTSSPVAHGVKAPQPGA
;
A
#
# COMPACT_ATOMS: atom_id res chain seq x y z
N MET A 1 -20.39 8.35 63.57
CA MET A 1 -19.02 7.81 63.30
C MET A 1 -19.17 6.85 62.17
N THR A 2 -19.02 7.32 60.96
CA THR A 2 -19.26 6.60 59.72
C THR A 2 -17.95 6.47 58.94
N ALA A 3 -17.53 5.23 58.72
CA ALA A 3 -16.36 4.90 57.93
C ALA A 3 -16.71 4.93 56.45
N HIS A 4 -15.99 5.75 55.63
CA HIS A 4 -16.05 5.75 54.18
C HIS A 4 -15.00 4.81 53.63
N GLY A 5 -15.47 3.76 52.92
CA GLY A 5 -14.65 2.83 52.19
C GLY A 5 -14.19 3.44 50.85
N CYS A 6 -12.88 3.49 50.62
CA CYS A 6 -12.27 3.74 49.33
C CYS A 6 -12.44 2.50 48.44
N ARG A 7 -13.13 2.66 47.31
CA ARG A 7 -13.07 1.69 46.20
C ARG A 7 -12.07 2.19 45.18
N SER A 8 -11.11 1.33 44.87
CA SER A 8 -10.18 1.50 43.71
C SER A 8 -10.92 1.29 42.39
N PRO A 9 -10.70 2.09 41.37
CA PRO A 9 -11.25 1.82 40.03
C PRO A 9 -10.40 0.78 39.29
N SER A 10 -11.07 -0.16 38.66
CA SER A 10 -10.53 -1.13 37.70
C SER A 10 -10.05 -0.40 36.42
N PRO A 11 -9.01 -0.90 35.72
CA PRO A 11 -8.60 -0.33 34.47
C PRO A 11 -9.54 -0.79 33.35
N ASP A 12 -10.39 0.12 32.89
CA ASP A 12 -11.20 -0.09 31.70
C ASP A 12 -10.29 -0.11 30.45
N SER A 13 -10.44 -1.18 29.68
CA SER A 13 -9.88 -1.36 28.36
C SER A 13 -10.43 -0.31 27.40
N HIS A 14 -9.65 0.70 27.09
CA HIS A 14 -9.97 1.62 26.00
C HIS A 14 -9.71 0.94 24.66
N GLU A 15 -10.77 0.46 24.03
CA GLU A 15 -10.79 0.16 22.59
C GLU A 15 -10.55 1.44 21.79
N TRP A 16 -9.50 1.43 21.02
CA TRP A 16 -9.07 2.52 20.16
C TRP A 16 -9.97 2.59 18.90
N GLN A 17 -10.87 3.57 18.82
CA GLN A 17 -11.67 3.87 17.61
C GLN A 17 -11.02 5.03 16.84
N GLY A 18 -9.88 4.77 16.21
CA GLY A 18 -9.24 5.68 15.27
C GLY A 18 -9.60 5.29 13.83
N GLY A 19 -10.73 5.76 13.31
CA GLY A 19 -11.08 5.63 11.89
C GLY A 19 -10.53 6.80 11.08
N LEU A 20 -10.01 6.53 9.86
CA LEU A 20 -9.70 7.55 8.85
C LEU A 20 -10.89 8.50 8.69
N ARG A 21 -10.63 9.82 8.78
CA ARG A 21 -11.70 10.81 8.59
C ARG A 21 -12.22 10.71 7.16
N PRO A 22 -13.54 10.55 6.95
CA PRO A 22 -14.13 10.62 5.62
C PRO A 22 -13.92 12.00 5.01
N PHE A 23 -13.84 12.06 3.68
CA PHE A 23 -13.78 13.34 2.96
C PHE A 23 -14.85 14.31 3.46
N PRO A 24 -14.52 15.60 3.70
CA PRO A 24 -15.48 16.58 4.16
C PRO A 24 -16.66 16.70 3.18
N GLY A 25 -17.88 16.40 3.63
CA GLY A 25 -19.07 16.41 2.78
C GLY A 25 -19.75 15.05 2.58
N LEU A 26 -19.21 13.96 3.12
CA LEU A 26 -19.91 12.67 3.17
C LEU A 26 -21.07 12.75 4.17
N ARG A 27 -22.31 12.69 3.65
CA ARG A 27 -23.46 12.27 4.47
C ARG A 27 -23.46 10.76 4.47
N THR A 28 -23.19 10.15 5.61
CA THR A 28 -23.49 8.75 5.84
C THR A 28 -25.00 8.67 6.06
N ASP A 29 -25.73 8.21 5.05
CA ASP A 29 -27.13 7.85 5.24
C ASP A 29 -27.15 6.67 6.20
N GLY A 30 -27.56 6.95 7.44
CA GLY A 30 -27.66 5.97 8.51
C GLY A 30 -28.87 5.04 8.31
N SER A 31 -28.90 4.25 7.25
CA SER A 31 -29.87 3.20 7.03
C SER A 31 -29.17 1.86 6.83
N GLY A 32 -29.17 1.03 7.88
CA GLY A 32 -29.01 -0.41 7.79
C GLY A 32 -27.67 -0.98 8.18
N LEU A 33 -27.31 -0.94 9.45
CA LEU A 33 -26.48 -2.00 10.02
C LEU A 33 -27.41 -2.96 10.74
N GLN A 34 -27.90 -3.97 10.03
CA GLN A 34 -28.47 -5.17 10.60
C GLN A 34 -27.31 -6.11 10.87
N GLU A 35 -27.17 -6.55 12.11
CA GLU A 35 -26.20 -7.55 12.53
C GLU A 35 -26.49 -8.85 11.76
N ASP A 36 -25.55 -9.24 10.91
CA ASP A 36 -25.60 -10.51 10.21
C ASP A 36 -24.56 -11.48 10.76
N ALA A 37 -25.02 -12.74 10.85
CA ALA A 37 -24.43 -13.93 11.42
C ALA A 37 -22.99 -14.24 10.96
N PRO A 38 -22.23 -15.10 11.70
CA PRO A 38 -20.84 -15.39 11.41
C PRO A 38 -20.67 -16.18 10.10
N VAL A 39 -19.77 -15.72 9.26
CA VAL A 39 -19.32 -16.36 8.04
C VAL A 39 -18.58 -17.68 8.39
N PRO A 40 -18.93 -18.83 7.78
CA PRO A 40 -18.21 -20.07 7.99
C PRO A 40 -16.80 -20.04 7.37
N PRO A 41 -15.82 -20.77 7.93
CA PRO A 41 -14.46 -20.78 7.41
C PRO A 41 -14.40 -21.44 6.04
N ALA A 42 -13.53 -20.89 5.17
CA ALA A 42 -13.24 -21.44 3.84
C ALA A 42 -12.72 -22.88 3.94
N ALA A 43 -13.28 -23.75 3.10
CA ALA A 43 -12.93 -25.15 3.00
C ALA A 43 -11.44 -25.34 2.66
N SER A 44 -10.78 -26.19 3.44
CA SER A 44 -9.45 -26.70 3.22
C SER A 44 -9.44 -27.70 2.06
N ASP A 45 -8.38 -27.62 1.26
CA ASP A 45 -8.02 -28.58 0.23
C ASP A 45 -8.04 -30.02 0.73
N ALA A 46 -8.72 -30.90 0.00
CA ALA A 46 -8.62 -32.35 0.15
C ALA A 46 -7.75 -32.92 -0.98
N PRO A 47 -6.88 -33.90 -0.69
CA PRO A 47 -6.03 -34.50 -1.70
C PRO A 47 -6.77 -35.53 -2.54
N ASP A 48 -6.54 -35.50 -3.85
CA ASP A 48 -6.96 -36.54 -4.78
C ASP A 48 -6.02 -37.76 -4.71
N ASP A 49 -6.56 -38.85 -4.22
CA ASP A 49 -6.00 -40.22 -4.32
C ASP A 49 -7.00 -41.06 -5.11
N ALA A 50 -6.62 -41.49 -6.33
CA ALA A 50 -7.17 -42.73 -6.94
C ALA A 50 -6.35 -43.21 -8.15
N ALA A 51 -5.45 -44.13 -7.89
CA ALA A 51 -5.31 -45.49 -8.50
C ALA A 51 -5.42 -45.66 -10.02
N ALA A 52 -4.30 -46.17 -10.57
CA ALA A 52 -4.16 -46.91 -11.84
C ALA A 52 -5.01 -48.19 -11.87
N PRO A 53 -5.12 -48.96 -12.99
CA PRO A 53 -4.02 -49.65 -13.63
C PRO A 53 -4.14 -49.93 -15.15
N GLY A 54 -3.03 -50.42 -15.77
CA GLY A 54 -3.12 -51.29 -16.93
C GLY A 54 -2.05 -51.17 -18.01
N ARG A 55 -1.01 -51.97 -17.90
CA ARG A 55 -0.23 -52.76 -18.89
C ARG A 55 -0.48 -52.49 -20.40
N SER A 56 0.57 -52.43 -21.26
CA SER A 56 1.49 -53.55 -21.68
C SER A 56 2.48 -53.10 -22.77
N ASP A 57 3.69 -53.62 -22.64
CA ASP A 57 4.56 -54.26 -23.62
C ASP A 57 5.17 -53.57 -24.87
N GLY A 58 6.45 -53.78 -24.95
CA GLY A 58 7.25 -54.09 -26.16
C GLY A 58 8.20 -52.97 -26.57
N GLY A 59 9.49 -53.01 -26.51
CA GLY A 59 10.46 -54.05 -26.77
C GLY A 59 11.59 -53.46 -27.58
N HIS A 60 12.86 -53.74 -27.17
CA HIS A 60 14.09 -53.80 -27.94
C HIS A 60 14.62 -52.56 -28.67
N GLY A 61 15.86 -52.12 -28.53
CA GLY A 61 17.09 -52.81 -28.61
C GLY A 61 18.31 -51.85 -28.58
N ALA A 62 19.30 -52.35 -28.01
CA ALA A 62 20.75 -52.20 -27.97
C ALA A 62 21.46 -51.24 -28.95
N ALA A 63 22.45 -50.54 -28.49
CA ALA A 63 23.88 -50.84 -28.48
C ALA A 63 24.80 -49.62 -28.62
N ALA A 64 25.82 -49.64 -27.77
CA ALA A 64 27.22 -49.20 -27.96
C ALA A 64 27.57 -47.70 -28.09
N GLY A 65 28.35 -47.22 -27.09
CA GLY A 65 29.29 -46.08 -27.17
C GLY A 65 30.59 -46.47 -27.94
N PRO A 66 31.73 -45.81 -27.79
CA PRO A 66 32.09 -44.65 -26.96
C PRO A 66 32.87 -43.57 -27.77
N SER A 67 33.20 -42.48 -27.19
CA SER A 67 34.55 -41.85 -27.15
C SER A 67 34.54 -40.30 -27.24
N GLU A 68 35.16 -39.76 -26.22
CA GLU A 68 36.23 -38.74 -26.19
C GLU A 68 35.95 -37.26 -26.54
N ASP A 69 36.18 -36.52 -25.48
CA ASP A 69 36.92 -35.24 -25.38
C ASP A 69 36.58 -34.04 -26.29
N ARG A 70 36.08 -32.97 -25.66
CA ARG A 70 36.81 -31.70 -25.60
C ARG A 70 36.12 -30.66 -24.78
N ALA A 71 36.92 -30.04 -23.94
CA ALA A 71 36.67 -28.86 -23.15
C ALA A 71 36.01 -27.71 -23.92
N GLY A 72 35.01 -27.05 -23.28
CA GLY A 72 34.40 -25.84 -23.78
C GLY A 72 33.64 -25.14 -22.65
N ARG A 73 34.33 -24.31 -21.93
CA ARG A 73 34.01 -23.12 -21.15
C ARG A 73 32.50 -22.88 -20.88
N GLY A 74 32.21 -22.80 -19.59
CA GLY A 74 30.95 -22.40 -19.02
C GLY A 74 30.42 -21.04 -19.54
N ALA A 75 29.14 -21.02 -19.79
CA ALA A 75 28.37 -19.81 -19.79
C ALA A 75 27.43 -19.91 -18.56
N GLU A 76 27.91 -19.39 -17.46
CA GLU A 76 27.06 -19.02 -16.35
C GLU A 76 26.09 -17.94 -16.86
N ALA A 77 24.84 -18.30 -16.99
CA ALA A 77 23.77 -17.35 -17.16
C ALA A 77 23.68 -16.52 -15.89
N ALA A 78 24.24 -15.32 -15.94
CA ALA A 78 24.08 -14.29 -14.93
C ALA A 78 22.60 -13.98 -14.80
N VAL A 79 22.01 -14.39 -13.69
CA VAL A 79 20.77 -13.85 -13.18
C VAL A 79 21.06 -12.38 -12.83
N SER A 80 20.79 -11.49 -13.76
CA SER A 80 20.85 -10.04 -13.61
C SER A 80 19.71 -9.65 -12.67
N GLY A 81 19.92 -9.48 -11.42
CA GLY A 81 20.34 -8.37 -10.65
C GLY A 81 19.19 -7.51 -10.27
N GLY A 82 18.45 -7.89 -9.16
CA GLY A 82 17.89 -6.85 -8.32
C GLY A 82 19.07 -6.01 -7.82
N ARG A 83 19.03 -4.68 -7.99
CA ARG A 83 20.05 -3.78 -7.46
C ARG A 83 20.18 -4.03 -5.96
N SER A 84 21.21 -4.76 -5.60
CA SER A 84 21.72 -4.85 -4.25
C SER A 84 22.37 -3.50 -3.97
N VAL A 85 21.70 -2.67 -3.20
CA VAL A 85 22.29 -1.45 -2.66
C VAL A 85 23.31 -1.90 -1.64
N HIS A 86 24.60 -1.86 -2.01
CA HIS A 86 25.68 -1.92 -1.04
C HIS A 86 25.70 -0.59 -0.29
N PRO A 87 25.50 -0.60 1.03
CA PRO A 87 25.67 0.61 1.81
C PRO A 87 27.14 1.01 1.75
N ALA A 88 27.39 2.20 1.20
CA ALA A 88 28.72 2.80 1.29
C ALA A 88 29.07 2.98 2.76
N ASP A 89 30.22 2.43 3.16
CA ASP A 89 30.84 2.66 4.45
C ASP A 89 31.06 4.17 4.66
N ARG A 90 30.12 4.83 5.34
CA ARG A 90 30.24 6.19 5.85
C ARG A 90 30.10 6.11 7.36
N SER A 91 31.19 5.79 8.03
CA SER A 91 31.37 6.07 9.45
C SER A 91 31.07 7.57 9.70
N ASP A 92 29.92 7.86 10.35
CA ASP A 92 29.60 9.20 10.82
C ASP A 92 30.64 9.61 11.89
N PRO A 93 31.43 10.68 11.71
CA PRO A 93 32.44 11.10 12.68
C PRO A 93 31.87 11.81 13.89
N ARG A 94 30.54 11.88 14.07
CA ARG A 94 29.88 12.52 15.19
C ARG A 94 29.42 11.50 16.22
N GLY A 95 30.34 11.12 17.11
CA GLY A 95 30.13 10.24 18.25
C GLY A 95 29.09 10.75 19.24
N GLY A 96 27.84 10.47 18.99
CA GLY A 96 26.73 10.55 19.91
C GLY A 96 25.73 9.50 19.45
N GLY A 97 25.55 8.43 20.23
CA GLY A 97 24.78 7.24 19.85
C GLY A 97 23.32 7.53 19.47
N ARG A 98 23.10 8.02 18.28
CA ARG A 98 21.77 8.10 17.67
C ARG A 98 21.34 6.68 17.31
N ARG A 99 20.19 6.26 17.78
CA ARG A 99 19.59 4.99 17.40
C ARG A 99 19.38 4.96 15.90
N ARG A 100 19.96 3.97 15.22
CA ARG A 100 19.81 3.82 13.78
C ARG A 100 18.60 2.95 13.49
N VAL A 101 17.48 3.57 13.14
CA VAL A 101 16.25 2.87 12.72
C VAL A 101 16.16 2.92 11.20
N ALA A 102 16.06 1.75 10.55
CA ALA A 102 15.82 1.66 9.11
C ALA A 102 14.32 1.61 8.80
N VAL A 103 13.94 2.04 7.59
CA VAL A 103 12.56 2.01 7.11
C VAL A 103 12.45 1.11 5.89
N VAL A 104 11.52 0.16 5.93
CA VAL A 104 11.21 -0.73 4.81
C VAL A 104 9.77 -0.50 4.38
N THR A 105 9.51 -0.48 3.07
CA THR A 105 8.15 -0.39 2.54
C THR A 105 7.95 -1.31 1.35
N ASP A 106 6.74 -1.38 0.81
CA ASP A 106 6.43 -2.05 -0.44
C ASP A 106 6.09 -1.05 -1.55
N SER A 107 6.12 -1.51 -2.81
CA SER A 107 5.94 -0.64 -3.97
C SER A 107 4.55 0.00 -4.08
N ALA A 108 3.56 -0.39 -3.25
CA ALA A 108 2.27 0.30 -3.19
C ALA A 108 2.34 1.68 -2.50
N ALA A 109 3.48 2.04 -1.86
CA ALA A 109 3.71 3.38 -1.31
C ALA A 109 3.75 4.47 -2.39
N ALA A 110 4.04 4.09 -3.65
CA ALA A 110 4.01 4.96 -4.82
C ALA A 110 4.77 6.30 -4.66
N PRO A 111 5.99 6.31 -4.11
CA PRO A 111 6.75 7.55 -4.00
C PRO A 111 7.02 8.15 -5.38
N PRO A 112 7.02 9.49 -5.52
CA PRO A 112 7.57 10.14 -6.71
C PRO A 112 9.05 9.78 -6.86
N GLN A 113 9.56 9.75 -8.10
CA GLN A 113 10.93 9.34 -8.38
C GLN A 113 11.97 10.13 -7.57
N GLY A 114 11.82 11.46 -7.45
CA GLY A 114 12.74 12.27 -6.65
C GLY A 114 12.75 11.91 -5.16
N TRP A 115 11.56 11.59 -4.58
CA TRP A 115 11.51 11.13 -3.19
C TRP A 115 12.15 9.77 -3.01
N LEU A 116 11.96 8.86 -3.98
CA LEU A 116 12.59 7.54 -3.93
C LEU A 116 14.12 7.65 -3.91
N GLU A 117 14.68 8.48 -4.80
CA GLU A 117 16.11 8.76 -4.87
C GLU A 117 16.65 9.36 -3.56
N ASP A 118 15.93 10.34 -2.99
CA ASP A 118 16.27 10.95 -1.70
C ASP A 118 16.23 9.92 -0.56
N TRP A 119 15.22 9.07 -0.53
CA TRP A 119 15.08 8.03 0.49
C TRP A 119 16.16 6.97 0.40
N GLU A 120 16.50 6.52 -0.81
CA GLU A 120 17.61 5.58 -1.05
C GLU A 120 18.96 6.18 -0.64
N ALA A 121 19.16 7.47 -0.88
CA ALA A 121 20.38 8.19 -0.51
C ALA A 121 20.60 8.25 1.02
N THR A 122 19.57 8.06 1.84
CA THR A 122 19.72 7.99 3.32
C THR A 122 20.52 6.79 3.78
N GLY A 123 20.59 5.71 2.97
CA GLY A 123 21.17 4.42 3.33
C GLY A 123 20.39 3.65 4.41
N GLY A 124 19.27 4.20 4.88
CA GLY A 124 18.37 3.60 5.88
C GLY A 124 17.00 3.20 5.32
N PHE A 125 16.87 3.10 4.00
CA PHE A 125 15.61 2.81 3.35
C PHE A 125 15.71 1.61 2.40
N ALA A 126 14.64 0.81 2.33
CA ALA A 126 14.47 -0.21 1.30
C ALA A 126 13.01 -0.31 0.83
N LEU A 127 12.83 -0.38 -0.49
CA LEU A 127 11.56 -0.66 -1.14
C LEU A 127 11.53 -2.10 -1.63
N VAL A 128 10.49 -2.84 -1.28
CA VAL A 128 10.28 -4.23 -1.69
C VAL A 128 9.17 -4.29 -2.73
N ASP A 129 9.52 -4.70 -3.95
CA ASP A 129 8.57 -4.80 -5.05
C ASP A 129 7.50 -5.85 -4.82
N MET A 130 6.28 -5.50 -5.19
CA MET A 130 5.13 -6.39 -5.25
C MET A 130 5.00 -6.99 -6.64
N PRO A 131 4.93 -8.33 -6.77
CA PRO A 131 4.86 -8.98 -8.07
C PRO A 131 3.57 -8.68 -8.84
N VAL A 132 3.70 -8.46 -10.16
CA VAL A 132 2.60 -8.33 -11.12
C VAL A 132 2.73 -9.45 -12.15
N LEU A 133 1.63 -10.17 -12.40
CA LEU A 133 1.56 -11.23 -13.37
C LEU A 133 0.62 -10.81 -14.51
N ILE A 134 1.11 -10.86 -15.73
CA ILE A 134 0.35 -10.57 -16.94
C ILE A 134 0.21 -11.86 -17.73
N GLY A 135 -1.04 -12.33 -17.95
CA GLY A 135 -1.28 -13.61 -18.59
C GLY A 135 -0.69 -14.81 -17.82
N GLY A 136 -0.53 -14.69 -16.49
CA GLY A 136 0.07 -15.74 -15.64
C GLY A 136 1.59 -15.73 -15.60
N GLN A 137 2.27 -14.87 -16.37
CA GLN A 137 3.72 -14.74 -16.35
C GLN A 137 4.16 -13.60 -15.44
N LEU A 138 5.19 -13.85 -14.62
CA LEU A 138 5.80 -12.84 -13.78
C LEU A 138 6.66 -11.90 -14.64
N HIS A 139 6.35 -10.63 -14.60
CA HIS A 139 7.16 -9.60 -15.25
C HIS A 139 8.13 -8.98 -14.24
N THR A 140 9.42 -9.25 -14.46
CA THR A 140 10.53 -8.78 -13.61
C THR A 140 11.39 -7.72 -14.30
N GLU A 141 10.92 -7.21 -15.43
CA GLU A 141 11.58 -6.15 -16.21
C GLU A 141 11.69 -4.85 -15.40
N ASP A 142 12.50 -3.91 -15.90
CA ASP A 142 12.61 -2.58 -15.30
C ASP A 142 11.21 -1.92 -15.17
N GLU A 143 11.06 -1.06 -14.16
CA GLU A 143 9.73 -0.55 -13.76
C GLU A 143 9.02 0.15 -14.92
N ALA A 144 9.75 0.90 -15.77
CA ALA A 144 9.20 1.58 -16.94
C ALA A 144 8.66 0.60 -17.99
N ASP A 145 9.39 -0.48 -18.28
CA ASP A 145 8.96 -1.52 -19.24
C ASP A 145 7.79 -2.34 -18.68
N ARG A 146 7.80 -2.59 -17.37
CA ARG A 146 6.72 -3.27 -16.66
C ARG A 146 5.42 -2.49 -16.72
N LEU A 147 5.47 -1.17 -16.57
CA LEU A 147 4.30 -0.31 -16.64
C LEU A 147 3.74 -0.22 -18.05
N SER A 148 4.59 -0.05 -19.07
CA SER A 148 4.17 -0.01 -20.48
C SER A 148 3.50 -1.32 -20.90
N THR A 149 4.09 -2.46 -20.55
CA THR A 149 3.53 -3.79 -20.81
C THR A 149 2.20 -4.00 -20.08
N LEU A 150 2.07 -3.52 -18.84
CA LEU A 150 0.83 -3.54 -18.09
C LEU A 150 -0.26 -2.70 -18.74
N VAL A 151 0.07 -1.47 -19.19
CA VAL A 151 -0.88 -0.57 -19.88
C VAL A 151 -1.45 -1.21 -21.12
N VAL A 152 -0.59 -1.83 -21.96
CA VAL A 152 -1.01 -2.59 -23.13
C VAL A 152 -1.91 -3.76 -22.74
N ALA A 153 -1.52 -4.55 -21.74
CA ALA A 153 -2.30 -5.69 -21.28
C ALA A 153 -3.69 -5.28 -20.77
N LEU A 154 -3.77 -4.19 -20.02
CA LEU A 154 -5.05 -3.64 -19.55
C LEU A 154 -5.92 -3.12 -20.68
N ALA A 155 -5.32 -2.48 -21.73
CA ALA A 155 -6.04 -2.01 -22.91
C ALA A 155 -6.61 -3.16 -23.74
N GLU A 156 -5.87 -4.25 -23.85
CA GLU A 156 -6.27 -5.49 -24.55
C GLU A 156 -7.21 -6.37 -23.71
N GLY A 157 -7.46 -6.04 -22.45
CA GLY A 157 -8.28 -6.84 -21.54
C GLY A 157 -7.63 -8.17 -21.13
N ARG A 158 -6.31 -8.30 -21.26
CA ARG A 158 -5.58 -9.48 -20.80
C ARG A 158 -5.69 -9.64 -19.27
N PRO A 159 -5.70 -10.87 -18.75
CA PRO A 159 -5.69 -11.09 -17.31
C PRO A 159 -4.42 -10.53 -16.66
N VAL A 160 -4.61 -9.65 -15.68
CA VAL A 160 -3.55 -9.12 -14.84
C VAL A 160 -3.88 -9.43 -13.39
N THR A 161 -2.92 -9.99 -12.67
CA THR A 161 -3.03 -10.29 -11.24
C THR A 161 -1.80 -9.78 -10.49
N THR A 162 -1.94 -9.63 -9.18
CA THR A 162 -0.83 -9.21 -8.32
C THR A 162 -0.71 -10.17 -7.15
N SER A 163 0.47 -10.22 -6.55
CA SER A 163 0.66 -10.94 -5.31
C SER A 163 1.38 -10.08 -4.27
N ARG A 164 1.27 -10.50 -2.99
CA ARG A 164 2.10 -9.93 -1.94
C ARG A 164 3.57 -10.30 -2.17
N PRO A 165 4.53 -9.53 -1.64
CA PRO A 165 5.93 -9.93 -1.63
C PRO A 165 6.09 -11.27 -0.90
N ALA A 166 6.97 -12.11 -1.39
CA ALA A 166 7.35 -13.31 -0.66
C ALA A 166 8.01 -12.91 0.69
N PRO A 167 7.68 -13.57 1.82
CA PRO A 167 8.29 -13.26 3.12
C PRO A 167 9.83 -13.24 3.09
N GLY A 168 10.43 -14.08 2.26
CA GLY A 168 11.89 -14.13 2.07
C GLY A 168 12.50 -12.83 1.53
N ARG A 169 11.77 -12.08 0.67
CA ARG A 169 12.24 -10.79 0.15
C ARG A 169 12.26 -9.71 1.24
N LEU A 170 11.19 -9.64 2.05
CA LEU A 170 11.14 -8.75 3.20
C LEU A 170 12.20 -9.11 4.24
N ARG A 171 12.38 -10.42 4.53
CA ARG A 171 13.43 -10.91 5.44
C ARG A 171 14.83 -10.51 4.96
N ALA A 172 15.10 -10.61 3.66
CA ALA A 172 16.38 -10.18 3.09
C ALA A 172 16.65 -8.69 3.31
N ALA A 173 15.62 -7.83 3.15
CA ALA A 173 15.75 -6.41 3.45
C ALA A 173 16.04 -6.16 4.94
N TYR A 174 15.33 -6.85 5.86
CA TYR A 174 15.57 -6.70 7.30
C TYR A 174 16.98 -7.15 7.71
N ARG A 175 17.43 -8.31 7.21
CA ARG A 175 18.80 -8.81 7.46
C ARG A 175 19.85 -7.88 6.89
N GLY A 176 19.63 -7.31 5.71
CA GLY A 176 20.57 -6.36 5.13
C GLY A 176 20.82 -5.16 6.05
N PHE A 177 19.78 -4.66 6.76
CA PHE A 177 19.95 -3.60 7.75
C PHE A 177 20.61 -4.09 9.05
N GLU A 178 20.27 -5.27 9.53
CA GLU A 178 20.92 -5.91 10.67
C GLU A 178 22.43 -6.07 10.42
N ASP A 179 22.81 -6.60 9.27
CA ASP A 179 24.19 -6.87 8.89
C ASP A 179 25.06 -5.61 8.81
N VAL A 180 24.47 -4.46 8.45
CA VAL A 180 25.19 -3.17 8.39
C VAL A 180 25.03 -2.34 9.67
N GLY A 181 24.50 -2.93 10.75
CA GLY A 181 24.50 -2.36 12.09
C GLY A 181 23.38 -1.37 12.38
N PHE A 182 22.21 -1.47 11.73
CA PHE A 182 21.00 -0.81 12.22
C PHE A 182 20.50 -1.52 13.49
N GLU A 183 19.94 -0.74 14.41
CA GLU A 183 19.46 -1.25 15.71
C GLU A 183 18.02 -1.73 15.67
N ALA A 184 17.24 -1.26 14.66
CA ALA A 184 15.85 -1.61 14.49
C ALA A 184 15.36 -1.33 13.06
N VAL A 185 14.22 -1.92 12.69
CA VAL A 185 13.52 -1.70 11.43
C VAL A 185 12.05 -1.33 11.69
N VAL A 186 11.55 -0.28 11.03
CA VAL A 186 10.13 0.01 10.90
C VAL A 186 9.68 -0.36 9.49
N SER A 187 8.73 -1.29 9.37
CA SER A 187 8.26 -1.82 8.09
C SER A 187 6.84 -1.32 7.83
N VAL A 188 6.72 -0.37 6.90
CA VAL A 188 5.50 0.40 6.62
C VAL A 188 4.82 -0.15 5.38
N HIS A 189 3.61 -0.68 5.51
CA HIS A 189 2.94 -1.41 4.43
C HIS A 189 1.55 -0.87 4.10
N LEU A 190 1.13 -1.14 2.85
CA LEU A 190 -0.26 -0.88 2.45
C LEU A 190 -1.24 -1.65 3.34
N SER A 191 -2.50 -1.19 3.30
CA SER A 191 -3.59 -1.77 4.10
C SER A 191 -3.63 -3.30 4.04
N GLY A 192 -3.67 -3.90 5.24
CA GLY A 192 -3.87 -5.34 5.42
C GLY A 192 -5.24 -5.84 4.90
N GLU A 193 -6.23 -4.94 4.75
CA GLU A 193 -7.53 -5.23 4.14
C GLU A 193 -7.48 -5.32 2.61
N LEU A 194 -6.41 -4.77 1.99
CA LEU A 194 -6.21 -4.80 0.54
C LEU A 194 -5.20 -5.85 0.10
N SER A 195 -4.26 -6.22 0.97
CA SER A 195 -3.16 -7.14 0.63
C SER A 195 -2.67 -7.93 1.85
N GLY A 196 -2.23 -9.15 1.60
CA GLY A 196 -1.55 -9.98 2.61
C GLY A 196 -0.12 -9.55 2.94
N THR A 197 0.34 -8.37 2.52
CA THR A 197 1.73 -7.89 2.72
C THR A 197 2.09 -7.75 4.20
N VAL A 198 1.19 -7.17 5.01
CA VAL A 198 1.36 -7.09 6.49
C VAL A 198 1.57 -8.48 7.11
N GLY A 199 0.82 -9.49 6.63
CA GLY A 199 1.00 -10.88 7.05
C GLY A 199 2.35 -11.45 6.64
N ALA A 200 2.82 -11.16 5.42
CA ALA A 200 4.15 -11.56 4.94
C ALA A 200 5.27 -10.92 5.76
N ALA A 201 5.13 -9.64 6.12
CA ALA A 201 6.07 -8.92 6.98
C ALA A 201 6.15 -9.52 8.39
N ARG A 202 5.01 -9.91 8.98
CA ARG A 202 4.96 -10.61 10.28
C ARG A 202 5.70 -11.95 10.26
N ILE A 203 5.63 -12.69 9.15
CA ILE A 203 6.39 -13.93 8.96
C ILE A 203 7.88 -13.60 8.78
N ALA A 204 8.21 -12.59 7.98
CA ALA A 204 9.58 -12.23 7.66
C ALA A 204 10.43 -11.84 8.89
N ARG A 205 9.82 -11.19 9.88
CA ARG A 205 10.53 -10.70 11.08
C ARG A 205 10.93 -11.80 12.08
N GLN A 206 10.39 -13.03 11.96
CA GLN A 206 10.55 -14.05 13.00
C GLN A 206 11.99 -14.46 13.31
N ASP A 207 12.87 -14.40 12.29
CA ASP A 207 14.27 -14.83 12.41
C ASP A 207 15.26 -13.64 12.26
N ILE A 208 14.84 -12.44 12.68
CA ILE A 208 15.68 -11.22 12.64
C ILE A 208 16.10 -10.91 14.08
N GLY A 209 17.41 -10.69 14.28
CA GLY A 209 18.00 -10.46 15.61
C GLY A 209 17.75 -9.05 16.17
N ILE A 210 17.36 -8.09 15.32
CA ILE A 210 16.99 -6.74 15.76
C ILE A 210 15.47 -6.56 15.78
N PRO A 211 14.92 -5.64 16.60
CA PRO A 211 13.51 -5.35 16.62
C PRO A 211 12.96 -4.91 15.26
N VAL A 212 11.84 -5.51 14.84
CA VAL A 212 11.11 -5.11 13.62
C VAL A 212 9.68 -4.73 13.99
N ARG A 213 9.33 -3.45 13.85
CA ARG A 213 7.97 -2.94 14.04
C ARG A 213 7.26 -2.87 12.70
N ILE A 214 6.07 -3.47 12.60
CA ILE A 214 5.27 -3.49 11.37
C ILE A 214 4.12 -2.51 11.54
N VAL A 215 4.02 -1.58 10.59
CA VAL A 215 2.95 -0.60 10.48
C VAL A 215 2.02 -1.01 9.33
N ASP A 216 0.76 -1.22 9.64
CA ASP A 216 -0.35 -1.32 8.69
C ASP A 216 -0.92 0.09 8.52
N THR A 217 -0.64 0.74 7.40
CA THR A 217 -1.08 2.13 7.18
C THR A 217 -2.57 2.26 6.96
N ARG A 218 -3.28 1.15 6.78
CA ARG A 218 -4.69 1.11 6.36
C ARG A 218 -4.96 1.99 5.12
N SER A 219 -3.93 2.24 4.34
CA SER A 219 -3.94 3.10 3.16
C SER A 219 -3.14 2.48 2.01
N ALA A 220 -2.98 3.20 0.90
CA ALA A 220 -2.18 2.83 -0.27
C ALA A 220 -1.84 4.10 -1.09
N GLY A 221 -0.93 3.95 -2.07
CA GLY A 221 -0.46 5.09 -2.85
C GLY A 221 0.34 6.07 -1.98
N LEU A 222 0.42 7.32 -2.37
CA LEU A 222 1.21 8.30 -1.62
C LEU A 222 0.70 8.53 -0.18
N ALA A 223 -0.52 8.13 0.16
CA ALA A 223 -0.96 8.16 1.56
C ALA A 223 -0.12 7.21 2.45
N GLN A 224 0.22 6.01 1.95
CA GLN A 224 1.24 5.16 2.56
C GLN A 224 2.63 5.81 2.46
N GLY A 225 2.97 6.41 1.31
CA GLY A 225 4.24 7.10 1.09
C GLY A 225 4.48 8.27 2.05
N LEU A 226 3.45 9.03 2.43
CA LEU A 226 3.53 10.06 3.47
C LEU A 226 3.88 9.45 4.83
N GLY A 227 3.34 8.28 5.14
CA GLY A 227 3.74 7.52 6.33
C GLY A 227 5.22 7.11 6.28
N VAL A 228 5.72 6.67 5.11
CA VAL A 228 7.14 6.34 4.92
C VAL A 228 8.01 7.59 5.09
N ARG A 229 7.62 8.72 4.51
CA ARG A 229 8.34 10.01 4.66
C ARG A 229 8.47 10.40 6.13
N ALA A 230 7.36 10.40 6.86
CA ALA A 230 7.36 10.72 8.29
C ALA A 230 8.23 9.76 9.12
N ALA A 231 8.23 8.46 8.79
CA ALA A 231 9.10 7.49 9.44
C ALA A 231 10.59 7.80 9.20
N LEU A 232 10.97 8.16 7.96
CA LEU A 232 12.35 8.50 7.62
C LEU A 232 12.80 9.80 8.30
N GLU A 233 11.94 10.81 8.38
CA GLU A 233 12.20 12.07 9.08
C GLU A 233 12.41 11.84 10.58
N ALA A 234 11.56 11.03 11.22
CA ALA A 234 11.69 10.64 12.62
C ALA A 234 12.98 9.85 12.87
N ALA A 235 13.29 8.87 12.01
CA ALA A 235 14.53 8.09 12.08
C ALA A 235 15.78 8.97 11.90
N ALA A 236 15.77 9.92 10.95
CA ALA A 236 16.85 10.88 10.74
C ALA A 236 17.04 11.81 11.95
N SER A 237 15.96 12.10 12.69
CA SER A 237 16.02 12.86 13.95
C SER A 237 16.58 12.04 15.11
N GLY A 238 16.79 10.71 14.93
CA GLY A 238 17.34 9.82 15.96
C GLY A 238 16.29 9.32 16.94
N GLU A 239 15.01 9.33 16.56
CA GLU A 239 13.92 8.80 17.38
C GLU A 239 13.97 7.27 17.48
N GLY A 240 13.32 6.73 18.52
CA GLY A 240 13.24 5.30 18.75
C GLY A 240 12.21 4.63 17.84
N ILE A 241 12.29 3.29 17.73
CA ILE A 241 11.44 2.48 16.85
C ILE A 241 9.93 2.74 17.03
N ASP A 242 9.48 2.97 18.26
CA ASP A 242 8.05 3.19 18.56
C ASP A 242 7.59 4.58 18.07
N ASP A 243 8.43 5.60 18.22
CA ASP A 243 8.15 6.96 17.74
C ASP A 243 8.18 7.03 16.21
N VAL A 244 9.16 6.37 15.57
CA VAL A 244 9.22 6.24 14.11
C VAL A 244 7.98 5.52 13.56
N ALA A 245 7.55 4.44 14.20
CA ALA A 245 6.35 3.71 13.78
C ALA A 245 5.07 4.53 14.01
N ARG A 246 5.00 5.30 15.10
CA ARG A 246 3.89 6.21 15.40
C ARG A 246 3.82 7.33 14.36
N ALA A 247 4.95 7.96 14.02
CA ALA A 247 5.01 8.99 12.98
C ALA A 247 4.48 8.49 11.64
N ALA A 248 4.88 7.26 11.23
CA ALA A 248 4.37 6.61 10.03
C ALA A 248 2.85 6.43 10.07
N THR A 249 2.33 5.92 11.18
CA THR A 249 0.90 5.65 11.35
C THR A 249 0.09 6.94 11.28
N GLU A 250 0.46 7.94 12.06
CA GLU A 250 -0.24 9.22 12.14
C GLU A 250 -0.25 9.97 10.80
N ALA A 251 0.86 9.97 10.05
CA ALA A 251 0.93 10.62 8.75
C ALA A 251 0.03 9.92 7.72
N ALA A 252 0.04 8.58 7.68
CA ALA A 252 -0.83 7.82 6.78
C ALA A 252 -2.31 7.97 7.12
N GLU A 253 -2.68 8.01 8.40
CA GLU A 253 -4.07 8.18 8.87
C GLU A 253 -4.62 9.58 8.59
N ARG A 254 -3.77 10.60 8.59
CA ARG A 254 -4.17 11.97 8.25
C ARG A 254 -4.41 12.17 6.76
N ALA A 255 -3.78 11.38 5.91
CA ALA A 255 -3.88 11.52 4.47
C ALA A 255 -5.30 11.21 3.97
N GLN A 256 -5.85 12.11 3.17
CA GLN A 256 -7.16 11.94 2.55
C GLN A 256 -6.98 11.41 1.12
N VAL A 257 -7.67 10.32 0.80
CA VAL A 257 -7.57 9.64 -0.51
C VAL A 257 -8.89 9.74 -1.24
N LEU A 258 -8.88 10.25 -2.46
CA LEU A 258 -10.04 10.28 -3.36
C LEU A 258 -9.63 9.66 -4.70
N ILE A 259 -10.40 8.69 -5.19
CA ILE A 259 -10.07 7.94 -6.40
C ILE A 259 -11.23 8.05 -7.40
N GLN A 260 -10.93 8.48 -8.62
CA GLN A 260 -11.83 8.44 -9.76
C GLN A 260 -11.44 7.28 -10.67
N VAL A 261 -12.29 6.26 -10.78
CA VAL A 261 -12.10 5.14 -11.70
C VAL A 261 -13.07 5.21 -12.87
N ARG A 262 -12.70 4.63 -14.01
CA ARG A 262 -13.59 4.52 -15.17
C ARG A 262 -14.66 3.45 -14.99
N SER A 263 -14.33 2.39 -14.26
CA SER A 263 -15.20 1.23 -13.99
C SER A 263 -14.75 0.54 -12.71
N LEU A 264 -15.66 -0.16 -12.04
CA LEU A 264 -15.34 -1.04 -10.92
C LEU A 264 -14.87 -2.43 -11.34
N ASP A 265 -14.88 -2.75 -12.64
CA ASP A 265 -14.67 -4.13 -13.13
C ASP A 265 -13.31 -4.69 -12.73
N THR A 266 -12.25 -3.88 -12.82
CA THR A 266 -10.89 -4.29 -12.45
C THR A 266 -10.77 -4.53 -10.95
N LEU A 267 -11.32 -3.64 -10.13
CA LEU A 267 -11.36 -3.78 -8.67
C LEU A 267 -12.20 -4.99 -8.23
N ARG A 268 -13.31 -5.27 -8.90
CA ARG A 268 -14.16 -6.45 -8.64
C ARG A 268 -13.44 -7.74 -8.98
N ARG A 269 -12.84 -7.82 -10.18
CA ARG A 269 -12.04 -8.98 -10.59
C ARG A 269 -10.88 -9.22 -9.64
N GLY A 270 -10.28 -8.15 -9.11
CA GLY A 270 -9.23 -8.22 -8.11
C GLY A 270 -9.71 -8.55 -6.69
N GLY A 271 -11.03 -8.57 -6.41
CA GLY A 271 -11.58 -8.85 -5.08
C GLY A 271 -11.30 -7.75 -4.04
N ARG A 272 -11.00 -6.49 -4.45
CA ARG A 272 -10.70 -5.35 -3.56
C ARG A 272 -11.89 -4.43 -3.34
N VAL A 273 -13.05 -4.76 -3.90
CA VAL A 273 -14.32 -4.08 -3.64
C VAL A 273 -15.30 -5.08 -3.05
N ASN A 274 -15.97 -4.69 -1.96
CA ASN A 274 -16.95 -5.53 -1.28
C ASN A 274 -18.14 -5.84 -2.22
N PRO A 275 -18.60 -7.10 -2.34
CA PRO A 275 -19.75 -7.49 -3.17
C PRO A 275 -21.03 -6.73 -2.87
N THR A 276 -21.25 -6.31 -1.60
CA THR A 276 -22.42 -5.51 -1.19
C THR A 276 -22.41 -4.09 -1.78
N THR A 277 -21.24 -3.55 -2.13
CA THR A 277 -21.10 -2.28 -2.84
C THR A 277 -21.46 -2.43 -4.33
N ALA A 278 -21.49 -3.66 -4.82
CA ALA A 278 -21.76 -4.05 -6.20
C ALA A 278 -23.22 -4.46 -6.34
N MET A 279 -24.18 -3.52 -6.27
CA MET A 279 -25.57 -3.78 -6.66
C MET A 279 -25.65 -4.29 -8.11
N VAL A 280 -26.28 -5.43 -8.27
CA VAL A 280 -26.46 -6.17 -9.51
C VAL A 280 -27.34 -5.34 -10.49
N GLY A 281 -26.91 -5.19 -11.74
CA GLY A 281 -27.81 -4.98 -12.88
C GLY A 281 -27.72 -3.66 -13.63
N THR A 282 -27.32 -2.51 -13.04
CA THR A 282 -27.28 -1.20 -13.74
C THR A 282 -25.94 -0.46 -13.69
N MET A 283 -24.89 -1.12 -13.22
CA MET A 283 -23.60 -0.48 -12.90
C MET A 283 -22.64 -0.25 -14.06
N LEU A 284 -22.96 -0.71 -15.29
CA LEU A 284 -22.07 -0.51 -16.45
C LEU A 284 -21.89 0.97 -16.83
N GLN A 285 -22.77 1.86 -16.36
CA GLN A 285 -22.75 3.29 -16.75
C GLN A 285 -22.21 4.24 -15.68
N ILE A 286 -22.05 3.80 -14.43
CA ILE A 286 -21.55 4.69 -13.37
C ILE A 286 -20.02 4.89 -13.44
N LYS A 287 -19.58 6.08 -13.04
CA LYS A 287 -18.18 6.50 -12.96
C LYS A 287 -17.86 6.84 -11.49
N PRO A 288 -17.71 5.83 -10.63
CA PRO A 288 -17.71 6.04 -9.18
C PRO A 288 -16.49 6.81 -8.71
N LEU A 289 -16.71 7.61 -7.67
CA LEU A 289 -15.66 8.17 -6.83
C LEU A 289 -15.51 7.28 -5.60
N LEU A 290 -14.29 6.90 -5.30
CA LEU A 290 -13.94 5.99 -4.23
C LEU A 290 -13.01 6.68 -3.23
N SER A 291 -12.94 6.14 -2.03
CA SER A 291 -11.99 6.52 -0.99
C SER A 291 -11.51 5.28 -0.24
N LEU A 292 -10.61 5.48 0.71
CA LEU A 292 -10.23 4.47 1.69
C LEU A 292 -10.84 4.85 3.05
N ALA A 293 -11.53 3.90 3.66
CA ALA A 293 -12.04 4.02 5.02
C ALA A 293 -11.75 2.71 5.75
N GLU A 294 -11.15 2.81 6.92
CA GLU A 294 -10.72 1.66 7.72
C GLU A 294 -9.91 0.61 6.94
N GLY A 295 -9.08 1.08 6.01
CA GLY A 295 -8.24 0.23 5.17
C GLY A 295 -8.96 -0.39 3.97
N LYS A 296 -10.25 -0.14 3.77
CA LYS A 296 -11.08 -0.71 2.69
C LYS A 296 -11.46 0.33 1.66
N ILE A 297 -11.65 -0.10 0.42
CA ILE A 297 -12.18 0.76 -0.63
C ILE A 297 -13.69 0.94 -0.41
N VAL A 298 -14.11 2.21 -0.29
CA VAL A 298 -15.51 2.61 -0.14
C VAL A 298 -15.95 3.52 -1.27
N THR A 299 -17.24 3.47 -1.64
CA THR A 299 -17.81 4.38 -2.63
C THR A 299 -18.24 5.69 -1.96
N VAL A 300 -17.70 6.81 -2.45
CA VAL A 300 -18.05 8.16 -1.99
C VAL A 300 -19.27 8.69 -2.75
N GLU A 301 -19.20 8.62 -4.10
CA GLU A 301 -20.27 9.09 -4.98
C GLU A 301 -20.39 8.18 -6.21
N ARG A 302 -21.55 8.23 -6.89
CA ARG A 302 -21.86 7.42 -8.07
C ARG A 302 -22.29 8.28 -9.27
N PRO A 303 -21.43 9.17 -9.80
CA PRO A 303 -21.75 9.93 -11.00
C PRO A 303 -22.03 9.01 -12.19
N VAL A 304 -22.96 9.44 -13.07
CA VAL A 304 -23.39 8.67 -14.24
C VAL A 304 -22.59 9.01 -15.51
N SER A 305 -21.68 9.99 -15.47
CA SER A 305 -20.86 10.39 -16.62
C SER A 305 -19.45 10.82 -16.19
N LEU A 306 -18.48 10.68 -17.07
CA LEU A 306 -17.09 11.13 -16.81
C LEU A 306 -16.99 12.63 -16.54
N PRO A 307 -17.65 13.54 -17.29
CA PRO A 307 -17.61 14.97 -16.97
C PRO A 307 -18.11 15.28 -15.55
N ARG A 308 -19.22 14.63 -15.15
CA ARG A 308 -19.76 14.82 -13.80
C ARG A 308 -18.85 14.22 -12.75
N ALA A 309 -18.23 13.06 -13.01
CA ALA A 309 -17.24 12.48 -12.11
C ALA A 309 -16.02 13.41 -11.95
N LYS A 310 -15.46 13.95 -13.05
CA LYS A 310 -14.35 14.93 -12.99
C LYS A 310 -14.76 16.17 -12.19
N GLN A 311 -15.95 16.72 -12.42
CA GLN A 311 -16.45 17.88 -11.67
C GLN A 311 -16.53 17.60 -10.17
N ARG A 312 -17.11 16.45 -9.78
CA ARG A 312 -17.24 16.06 -8.36
C ARG A 312 -15.90 15.75 -7.72
N PHE A 313 -15.01 15.07 -8.46
CA PHE A 313 -13.65 14.81 -8.05
C PHE A 313 -12.91 16.11 -7.71
N MET A 314 -12.93 17.09 -8.63
CA MET A 314 -12.33 18.41 -8.41
C MET A 314 -12.90 19.12 -7.18
N ALA A 315 -14.24 19.11 -7.04
CA ALA A 315 -14.90 19.78 -5.89
C ALA A 315 -14.53 19.13 -4.55
N LEU A 316 -14.47 17.79 -4.50
CA LEU A 316 -14.13 17.09 -3.26
C LEU A 316 -12.63 17.20 -2.92
N ALA A 317 -11.75 17.07 -3.92
CA ALA A 317 -10.32 17.22 -3.72
C ALA A 317 -9.94 18.66 -3.33
N GLY A 318 -10.56 19.66 -3.98
CA GLY A 318 -10.37 21.08 -3.62
C GLY A 318 -10.81 21.37 -2.18
N LYS A 319 -11.98 20.84 -1.78
CA LYS A 319 -12.46 20.98 -0.41
C LYS A 319 -11.51 20.30 0.59
N ALA A 320 -10.97 19.12 0.28
CA ALA A 320 -9.99 18.45 1.12
C ALA A 320 -8.73 19.30 1.29
N LEU A 321 -8.25 19.89 0.19
CA LEU A 321 -7.06 20.74 0.17
C LEU A 321 -7.26 22.04 0.98
N GLU A 322 -8.42 22.70 0.87
CA GLU A 322 -8.80 23.88 1.67
C GLU A 322 -8.83 23.59 3.18
N HIS A 323 -9.24 22.36 3.57
CA HIS A 323 -9.36 21.96 4.96
C HIS A 323 -8.08 21.30 5.51
N SER A 324 -7.02 21.23 4.71
CA SER A 324 -5.71 20.80 5.21
C SER A 324 -5.16 21.84 6.17
N GLU A 325 -4.82 21.40 7.39
CA GLU A 325 -4.21 22.23 8.42
C GLU A 325 -2.68 22.27 8.31
N ALA A 326 -2.10 21.52 7.36
CA ALA A 326 -0.65 21.60 7.09
C ALA A 326 -0.29 22.99 6.56
N GLN A 327 0.85 23.52 7.00
CA GLN A 327 1.32 24.84 6.58
C GLN A 327 1.60 24.90 5.08
N HIS A 328 2.21 23.85 4.53
CA HIS A 328 2.44 23.63 3.09
C HIS A 328 2.00 22.21 2.77
N PRO A 329 0.70 21.97 2.51
CA PRO A 329 0.20 20.63 2.31
C PRO A 329 0.69 20.05 0.99
N VAL A 330 0.95 18.75 0.97
CA VAL A 330 1.17 18.00 -0.27
C VAL A 330 -0.17 17.66 -0.89
N LEU A 331 -0.34 18.02 -2.15
CA LEU A 331 -1.37 17.48 -3.04
C LEU A 331 -0.69 16.54 -4.04
N CYS A 332 -0.94 15.24 -3.93
CA CYS A 332 -0.56 14.31 -4.98
C CYS A 332 -1.73 14.00 -5.90
N VAL A 333 -1.50 14.07 -7.22
CA VAL A 333 -2.42 13.54 -8.21
C VAL A 333 -1.76 12.36 -8.91
N HIS A 334 -2.16 11.16 -8.48
CA HIS A 334 -1.78 9.93 -9.15
C HIS A 334 -2.58 9.71 -10.43
N HIS A 335 -1.97 9.00 -11.39
CA HIS A 335 -2.62 8.61 -12.64
C HIS A 335 -2.23 7.20 -13.08
N VAL A 336 -3.01 6.64 -14.01
CA VAL A 336 -2.64 5.47 -14.80
C VAL A 336 -2.68 5.90 -16.27
N ALA A 337 -1.50 5.99 -16.90
CA ALA A 337 -1.29 6.33 -18.29
C ALA A 337 -1.91 7.67 -18.76
N ASP A 338 -1.98 8.67 -17.87
CA ASP A 338 -2.47 10.02 -18.26
C ASP A 338 -1.83 11.13 -17.41
N PRO A 339 -0.52 11.38 -17.57
CA PRO A 339 0.22 12.39 -16.79
C PRO A 339 -0.25 13.80 -17.07
N HIS A 340 -0.62 14.10 -18.33
CA HIS A 340 -1.08 15.43 -18.72
C HIS A 340 -2.38 15.81 -17.98
N GLY A 341 -3.39 14.93 -18.04
CA GLY A 341 -4.65 15.17 -17.35
C GLY A 341 -4.52 15.20 -15.81
N ALA A 342 -3.56 14.49 -15.25
CA ALA A 342 -3.26 14.56 -13.83
C ALA A 342 -2.65 15.90 -13.44
N ARG A 343 -1.70 16.40 -14.24
CA ARG A 343 -1.06 17.71 -14.03
C ARG A 343 -2.06 18.84 -14.12
N GLU A 344 -2.88 18.86 -15.18
CA GLU A 344 -3.96 19.85 -15.36
C GLU A 344 -4.89 19.91 -14.11
N ILE A 345 -5.28 18.74 -13.61
CA ILE A 345 -6.10 18.62 -12.39
C ILE A 345 -5.38 19.23 -11.19
N GLY A 346 -4.13 18.85 -10.98
CA GLY A 346 -3.33 19.30 -9.84
C GLY A 346 -3.10 20.80 -9.84
N GLU A 347 -2.69 21.37 -10.98
CA GLU A 347 -2.47 22.81 -11.15
C GLU A 347 -3.74 23.61 -10.85
N VAL A 348 -4.89 23.21 -11.41
CA VAL A 348 -6.17 23.87 -11.14
C VAL A 348 -6.57 23.78 -9.66
N LEU A 349 -6.30 22.65 -9.00
CA LEU A 349 -6.60 22.49 -7.57
C LEU A 349 -5.74 23.39 -6.70
N VAL A 350 -4.42 23.41 -6.96
CA VAL A 350 -3.46 24.24 -6.22
C VAL A 350 -3.80 25.72 -6.43
N ASP A 351 -3.90 26.17 -7.67
CA ASP A 351 -4.15 27.60 -8.00
C ASP A 351 -5.43 28.14 -7.34
N ARG A 352 -6.48 27.31 -7.26
CA ARG A 352 -7.78 27.74 -6.74
C ARG A 352 -7.94 27.65 -5.23
N HIS A 353 -7.32 26.65 -4.63
CA HIS A 353 -7.65 26.27 -3.25
C HIS A 353 -6.49 26.48 -2.28
N ARG A 354 -5.26 26.20 -2.68
CA ARG A 354 -4.06 26.32 -1.83
C ARG A 354 -2.82 26.55 -2.71
N PRO A 355 -2.56 27.82 -3.12
CA PRO A 355 -1.40 28.18 -3.95
C PRO A 355 -0.04 27.86 -3.32
N ASP A 356 0.01 27.65 -2.02
CA ASP A 356 1.17 27.26 -1.22
C ASP A 356 1.37 25.74 -1.09
N ALA A 357 0.48 24.94 -1.67
CA ALA A 357 0.60 23.47 -1.64
C ALA A 357 1.69 22.97 -2.58
N GLU A 358 2.43 21.96 -2.14
CA GLU A 358 3.34 21.20 -3.00
C GLU A 358 2.52 20.28 -3.91
N LEU A 359 2.64 20.49 -5.24
CA LEU A 359 2.01 19.61 -6.22
C LEU A 359 2.93 18.47 -6.63
N VAL A 360 2.51 17.26 -6.35
CA VAL A 360 3.13 16.02 -6.80
C VAL A 360 2.26 15.37 -7.87
N VAL A 361 2.81 15.10 -9.04
CA VAL A 361 2.16 14.28 -10.09
C VAL A 361 2.96 13.02 -10.27
N SER A 362 2.36 11.87 -9.99
CA SER A 362 3.05 10.59 -10.00
C SER A 362 2.18 9.50 -10.64
N GLU A 363 2.80 8.64 -11.41
CA GLU A 363 2.14 7.47 -11.97
C GLU A 363 1.94 6.40 -10.87
N LEU A 364 0.77 5.75 -10.87
CA LEU A 364 0.53 4.64 -9.97
C LEU A 364 1.43 3.45 -10.35
N PRO A 365 2.10 2.83 -9.38
CA PRO A 365 2.93 1.66 -9.66
C PRO A 365 2.09 0.51 -10.23
N PRO A 366 2.73 -0.42 -10.96
CA PRO A 366 2.04 -1.53 -11.63
C PRO A 366 1.10 -2.32 -10.72
N VAL A 367 1.49 -2.53 -9.45
CA VAL A 367 0.68 -3.26 -8.47
C VAL A 367 -0.66 -2.58 -8.17
N LEU A 368 -0.72 -1.26 -8.12
CA LEU A 368 -1.97 -0.52 -7.90
C LEU A 368 -2.74 -0.35 -9.21
N SER A 369 -2.04 -0.04 -10.32
CA SER A 369 -2.61 0.15 -11.65
C SER A 369 -3.36 -1.08 -12.14
N ALA A 370 -2.87 -2.29 -11.83
CA ALA A 370 -3.53 -3.57 -12.11
C ALA A 370 -4.93 -3.68 -11.51
N HIS A 371 -5.19 -3.04 -10.37
CA HIS A 371 -6.48 -3.09 -9.69
C HIS A 371 -7.42 -1.95 -10.05
N VAL A 372 -6.89 -0.73 -10.22
CA VAL A 372 -7.74 0.43 -10.48
C VAL A 372 -8.02 0.65 -11.97
N GLY A 373 -7.13 0.17 -12.85
CA GLY A 373 -7.28 0.21 -14.30
C GLY A 373 -6.93 1.55 -14.96
N LEU A 374 -6.98 1.54 -16.29
CA LEU A 374 -6.58 2.67 -17.14
C LEU A 374 -7.43 3.92 -16.91
N GLY A 375 -6.78 5.08 -17.01
CA GLY A 375 -7.40 6.40 -16.91
C GLY A 375 -7.91 6.75 -15.50
N THR A 376 -7.52 5.97 -14.49
CA THR A 376 -7.74 6.32 -13.08
C THR A 376 -6.96 7.56 -12.71
N LYS A 377 -7.58 8.41 -11.88
CA LYS A 377 -6.94 9.52 -11.17
C LYS A 377 -7.17 9.33 -9.67
N ALA A 378 -6.16 9.61 -8.86
CA ALA A 378 -6.35 9.68 -7.42
C ALA A 378 -5.72 10.96 -6.86
N ALA A 379 -6.50 11.71 -6.09
CA ALA A 379 -6.00 12.84 -5.32
C ALA A 379 -5.70 12.36 -3.88
N ILE A 380 -4.51 12.64 -3.42
CA ILE A 380 -4.10 12.41 -2.04
C ILE A 380 -3.71 13.76 -1.47
N VAL A 381 -4.36 14.14 -0.39
CA VAL A 381 -4.13 15.41 0.31
C VAL A 381 -3.54 15.11 1.68
N GLU A 382 -2.39 15.71 1.97
CA GLU A 382 -1.81 15.63 3.30
C GLU A 382 -2.67 16.38 4.32
N GLY A 383 -2.99 15.71 5.40
CA GLY A 383 -3.73 16.30 6.52
C GLY A 383 -2.81 17.08 7.48
N PRO A 384 -3.36 17.61 8.58
CA PRO A 384 -2.62 18.40 9.54
C PRO A 384 -1.47 17.63 10.20
N THR A 385 -0.37 18.32 10.46
CA THR A 385 0.82 17.76 11.12
C THR A 385 0.65 17.55 12.62
N SER A 386 -0.33 18.21 13.25
CA SER A 386 -0.63 18.02 14.66
C SER A 386 -1.67 16.94 14.85
N SER A 387 -1.32 15.89 15.58
CA SER A 387 -2.32 14.97 16.17
C SER A 387 -3.31 15.82 16.98
N PRO A 388 -4.62 15.74 16.77
CA PRO A 388 -5.54 16.33 17.73
C PRO A 388 -5.39 15.50 19.02
N VAL A 389 -4.64 16.05 19.97
CA VAL A 389 -4.83 15.68 21.37
C VAL A 389 -6.33 15.73 21.61
N ALA A 390 -6.89 14.62 22.03
CA ALA A 390 -8.30 14.44 22.28
C ALA A 390 -8.84 15.52 23.20
N HIS A 391 -9.28 16.64 22.66
CA HIS A 391 -10.18 17.54 23.35
C HIS A 391 -11.58 16.95 23.20
N GLY A 392 -12.03 16.40 24.34
CA GLY A 392 -13.28 15.68 24.49
C GLY A 392 -14.44 16.30 23.74
N VAL A 393 -14.87 15.65 22.69
CA VAL A 393 -16.23 15.79 22.20
C VAL A 393 -17.09 14.98 23.13
N LYS A 394 -17.73 15.70 24.05
CA LYS A 394 -18.79 15.18 24.93
C LYS A 394 -19.87 14.59 24.05
N ALA A 395 -20.05 13.28 24.12
CA ALA A 395 -21.15 12.60 23.46
C ALA A 395 -22.48 13.25 23.89
N PRO A 396 -23.48 13.43 23.00
CA PRO A 396 -24.79 13.88 23.41
C PRO A 396 -25.40 12.80 24.31
N GLN A 397 -25.82 13.21 25.50
CA GLN A 397 -26.58 12.37 26.43
C GLN A 397 -27.90 11.95 25.78
N PRO A 398 -28.31 10.67 25.85
CA PRO A 398 -29.63 10.30 25.40
C PRO A 398 -30.66 10.79 26.40
N GLY A 399 -31.61 11.57 25.89
CA GLY A 399 -32.97 11.84 26.30
C GLY A 399 -33.28 12.06 27.79
N ALA A 400 -33.71 13.28 28.09
CA ALA A 400 -34.81 13.50 29.05
C ALA A 400 -36.09 13.64 28.25
#